data_386e0e3e243d78afe3c26c577b4ace1f
#
_entry.id   386e0e3e243d78afe3c26c577b4ace1f
#
_cell.length_a   1.000
_cell.length_b   1.000
_cell.length_c   1.000
_cell.angle_alpha   90.00
_cell.angle_beta   90.00
_cell.angle_gamma   90.00
#
_symmetry.space_group_name_H-M   'P 1'
#
loop_
_entity.id
_entity.type
_entity.pdbx_description
1 polymer ?
#
loop_
_entity_poly.entity_id
_entity_poly.type
_entity_poly.pdbx_seq_one_letter_code
_entity_poly.pdbx_strand_id
1 'polypeptide(L)'
;IEERLIAAVKKMAPDEEFEITELAESDGKVLPDARTAKMPWQYTIGKPKGNWFEIGFDDSKWKTGDGGFGTPGTPGAVIGTNWSSREIWIRRSFRLEAIPSKVTLSIHHDEDAEVYLNGGLVAEFKGYIGDYKEVDITEQVAALTQTGRNTLAIHCRQTGGGQFIDAGIQVDGVDLVSRLSAEYGEEILGDEGLQSYQALRQELAESLSNVPELPVDFAMAV
;
A
#
# COMPACT_ATOMS: atom_id res chain seq x y z
N ILE A 1 -16.52 9.00 -16.96
CA ILE A 1 -17.14 7.69 -16.61
C ILE A 1 -17.81 7.81 -15.25
N GLU A 2 -17.15 8.34 -14.24
CA GLU A 2 -17.63 8.49 -12.86
C GLU A 2 -18.99 9.20 -12.78
N GLU A 3 -19.11 10.41 -13.31
CA GLU A 3 -20.36 11.18 -13.29
C GLU A 3 -21.51 10.45 -13.97
N ARG A 4 -21.22 9.73 -15.05
CA ARG A 4 -22.25 8.94 -15.78
C ARG A 4 -22.69 7.73 -14.99
N LEU A 5 -21.78 7.06 -14.30
CA LEU A 5 -22.07 5.91 -13.43
C LEU A 5 -22.93 6.33 -12.25
N ILE A 6 -22.53 7.40 -11.55
CA ILE A 6 -23.30 7.98 -10.42
C ILE A 6 -24.70 8.42 -10.87
N ALA A 7 -24.81 9.08 -12.03
CA ALA A 7 -26.10 9.53 -12.55
C ALA A 7 -27.00 8.35 -12.95
N ALA A 8 -26.43 7.28 -13.50
CA ALA A 8 -27.18 6.08 -13.86
C ALA A 8 -27.69 5.35 -12.61
N VAL A 9 -26.84 5.14 -11.60
CA VAL A 9 -27.23 4.49 -10.34
C VAL A 9 -28.31 5.27 -9.62
N LYS A 10 -28.21 6.60 -9.49
CA LYS A 10 -29.24 7.46 -8.91
C LYS A 10 -30.59 7.35 -9.63
N LYS A 11 -30.57 7.05 -10.92
CA LYS A 11 -31.80 6.85 -11.71
C LYS A 11 -32.41 5.47 -11.49
N MET A 12 -31.60 4.45 -11.23
CA MET A 12 -32.02 3.06 -11.02
C MET A 12 -32.47 2.78 -9.59
N ALA A 13 -31.79 3.38 -8.63
CA ALA A 13 -32.04 3.24 -7.20
C ALA A 13 -32.21 4.63 -6.55
N PRO A 14 -33.32 5.33 -6.80
CA PRO A 14 -33.53 6.70 -6.33
C PRO A 14 -33.65 6.81 -4.81
N ASP A 15 -34.01 5.72 -4.14
CA ASP A 15 -34.21 5.66 -2.68
C ASP A 15 -32.95 5.14 -1.93
N GLU A 16 -31.90 4.73 -2.63
CA GLU A 16 -30.62 4.47 -1.98
C GLU A 16 -29.93 5.80 -1.67
N GLU A 17 -29.97 6.19 -0.40
CA GLU A 17 -29.00 7.13 0.13
C GLU A 17 -27.65 6.46 0.00
N PHE A 18 -26.83 6.95 -0.94
CA PHE A 18 -25.42 6.59 -0.97
C PHE A 18 -24.76 7.24 0.24
N GLU A 19 -25.05 6.72 1.42
CA GLU A 19 -24.21 6.96 2.57
C GLU A 19 -22.86 6.41 2.16
N ILE A 20 -21.90 7.31 2.02
CA ILE A 20 -20.49 6.98 2.16
C ILE A 20 -20.44 6.40 3.56
N THR A 21 -20.58 5.08 3.66
CA THR A 21 -20.47 4.40 4.93
C THR A 21 -19.05 4.72 5.35
N GLU A 22 -18.90 5.69 6.26
CA GLU A 22 -17.67 5.90 6.99
C GLU A 22 -17.28 4.50 7.42
N LEU A 23 -16.10 4.05 6.99
CA LEU A 23 -15.55 2.77 7.44
C LEU A 23 -15.67 2.80 8.95
N ALA A 24 -16.64 2.02 9.48
CA ALA A 24 -17.14 2.10 10.82
C ALA A 24 -15.95 2.20 11.76
N GLU A 25 -15.77 3.35 12.41
CA GLU A 25 -14.96 3.63 13.60
C GLU A 25 -13.68 2.79 13.83
N SER A 26 -13.11 2.15 12.81
CA SER A 26 -11.71 1.79 12.81
C SER A 26 -10.93 3.09 12.61
N ASP A 27 -9.84 3.28 13.31
CA ASP A 27 -8.95 4.44 13.11
C ASP A 27 -8.33 4.50 11.69
N GLY A 28 -8.94 3.82 10.72
CA GLY A 28 -8.52 3.69 9.32
C GLY A 28 -7.24 2.86 9.12
N LYS A 29 -6.59 2.42 10.19
CA LYS A 29 -5.33 1.67 10.13
C LYS A 29 -5.58 0.21 9.80
N VAL A 30 -5.53 -0.12 8.53
CA VAL A 30 -5.68 -1.52 8.05
C VAL A 30 -4.40 -2.33 8.18
N LEU A 31 -3.26 -1.67 8.29
CA LEU A 31 -1.97 -2.24 8.63
C LEU A 31 -1.26 -1.28 9.60
N PRO A 32 -1.31 -1.53 10.92
CA PRO A 32 -0.67 -0.65 11.90
C PRO A 32 0.86 -0.72 11.80
N ASP A 33 1.53 0.43 11.96
CA ASP A 33 2.96 0.51 12.19
C ASP A 33 3.33 0.13 13.64
N ALA A 34 4.61 -0.05 13.92
CA ALA A 34 5.10 -0.53 15.21
C ALA A 34 4.82 0.42 16.38
N ARG A 35 4.55 1.70 16.12
CA ARG A 35 4.12 2.67 17.16
C ARG A 35 2.75 2.30 17.72
N THR A 36 1.87 1.76 16.85
CA THR A 36 0.51 1.37 17.21
C THR A 36 0.43 -0.06 17.67
N ALA A 37 1.01 -1.00 16.90
CA ALA A 37 1.05 -2.41 17.26
C ALA A 37 2.21 -3.12 16.55
N LYS A 38 3.01 -3.85 17.31
CA LYS A 38 4.07 -4.70 16.77
C LYS A 38 3.48 -5.97 16.17
N MET A 39 3.16 -5.89 14.90
CA MET A 39 2.50 -6.98 14.19
C MET A 39 3.53 -7.86 13.46
N PRO A 40 3.27 -9.18 13.30
CA PRO A 40 4.22 -10.08 12.64
C PRO A 40 4.32 -9.81 11.14
N TRP A 41 5.55 -9.74 10.64
CA TRP A 41 5.92 -9.65 9.22
C TRP A 41 6.73 -10.88 8.82
N GLN A 42 6.62 -11.29 7.57
CA GLN A 42 7.58 -12.19 6.96
C GLN A 42 8.80 -11.40 6.50
N TYR A 43 10.02 -11.87 6.82
CA TYR A 43 11.25 -11.18 6.42
C TYR A 43 12.38 -12.14 6.03
N THR A 44 13.28 -11.64 5.20
CA THR A 44 14.54 -12.30 4.86
C THR A 44 15.66 -11.26 4.71
N ILE A 45 16.88 -11.67 5.01
CA ILE A 45 18.10 -10.86 4.81
C ILE A 45 18.92 -11.32 3.59
N GLY A 46 18.47 -12.37 2.93
CA GLY A 46 19.01 -12.84 1.66
C GLY A 46 18.14 -12.38 0.51
N LYS A 47 18.77 -11.84 -0.56
CA LYS A 47 18.04 -11.36 -1.74
C LYS A 47 17.11 -12.45 -2.28
N PRO A 48 15.78 -12.21 -2.28
CA PRO A 48 14.83 -13.19 -2.80
C PRO A 48 14.99 -13.36 -4.31
N LYS A 49 14.60 -14.52 -4.81
CA LYS A 49 14.52 -14.77 -6.24
C LYS A 49 13.12 -14.51 -6.76
N GLY A 50 13.01 -14.05 -8.01
CA GLY A 50 11.73 -13.77 -8.66
C GLY A 50 11.05 -12.52 -8.11
N ASN A 51 9.76 -12.43 -8.38
CA ASN A 51 8.93 -11.25 -8.08
C ASN A 51 8.43 -11.31 -6.62
N TRP A 52 9.35 -11.18 -5.68
CA TRP A 52 9.08 -11.28 -4.24
C TRP A 52 8.04 -10.26 -3.73
N PHE A 53 7.80 -9.20 -4.48
CA PHE A 53 6.83 -8.14 -4.17
C PHE A 53 5.39 -8.45 -4.63
N GLU A 54 5.18 -9.52 -5.40
CA GLU A 54 3.85 -9.92 -5.87
C GLU A 54 3.01 -10.58 -4.78
N ILE A 55 1.68 -10.42 -4.85
CA ILE A 55 0.73 -10.96 -3.89
C ILE A 55 0.76 -12.48 -3.77
N GLY A 56 1.07 -13.20 -4.87
CA GLY A 56 1.13 -14.66 -4.95
C GLY A 56 2.47 -15.27 -4.58
N PHE A 57 3.47 -14.46 -4.21
CA PHE A 57 4.79 -14.97 -3.86
C PHE A 57 4.74 -15.85 -2.60
N ASP A 58 5.43 -17.01 -2.64
CA ASP A 58 5.56 -17.92 -1.51
C ASP A 58 6.69 -17.46 -0.57
N ASP A 59 6.31 -16.79 0.50
CA ASP A 59 7.19 -16.34 1.58
C ASP A 59 7.18 -17.27 2.81
N SER A 60 6.62 -18.47 2.69
CA SER A 60 6.49 -19.44 3.79
C SER A 60 7.83 -19.88 4.40
N LYS A 61 8.92 -19.77 3.65
CA LYS A 61 10.29 -20.06 4.10
C LYS A 61 11.03 -18.87 4.70
N TRP A 62 10.40 -17.69 4.71
CA TRP A 62 10.96 -16.52 5.36
C TRP A 62 10.83 -16.63 6.87
N LYS A 63 11.60 -15.83 7.58
CA LYS A 63 11.47 -15.72 9.03
C LYS A 63 10.27 -14.83 9.36
N THR A 64 9.68 -15.04 10.53
CA THR A 64 8.68 -14.14 11.10
C THR A 64 9.33 -13.26 12.15
N GLY A 65 8.99 -11.97 12.16
CA GLY A 65 9.43 -11.00 13.16
C GLY A 65 8.40 -9.90 13.33
N ASP A 66 8.39 -9.27 14.48
CA ASP A 66 7.53 -8.13 14.77
C ASP A 66 8.00 -6.89 13.99
N GLY A 67 7.06 -6.08 13.49
CA GLY A 67 7.33 -4.81 12.81
C GLY A 67 8.22 -3.89 13.62
N GLY A 68 8.93 -2.98 12.92
CA GLY A 68 10.02 -2.22 13.48
C GLY A 68 11.34 -2.98 13.43
N PHE A 69 11.86 -3.21 12.22
CA PHE A 69 13.13 -3.91 12.00
C PHE A 69 14.28 -2.92 12.05
N GLY A 70 15.25 -3.14 12.93
CA GLY A 70 16.39 -2.22 13.03
C GLY A 70 17.32 -2.49 14.21
N THR A 71 18.19 -1.52 14.50
CA THR A 71 19.15 -1.58 15.59
C THR A 71 18.77 -0.64 16.74
N PRO A 72 18.94 -1.06 18.02
CA PRO A 72 18.72 -0.19 19.14
C PRO A 72 19.57 1.10 19.07
N GLY A 73 18.95 2.22 19.40
CA GLY A 73 19.61 3.53 19.39
C GLY A 73 19.45 4.32 18.09
N THR A 74 18.82 3.74 17.06
CA THR A 74 18.39 4.51 15.87
C THR A 74 17.32 5.53 16.29
N PRO A 75 17.49 6.83 15.98
CA PRO A 75 16.54 7.88 16.37
C PRO A 75 15.12 7.58 15.88
N GLY A 76 14.11 7.80 16.72
CA GLY A 76 12.70 7.60 16.41
C GLY A 76 12.26 6.14 16.20
N ALA A 77 13.19 5.18 16.24
CA ALA A 77 12.90 3.77 15.94
C ALA A 77 12.14 3.08 17.08
N VAL A 78 11.06 2.38 16.71
CA VAL A 78 10.29 1.49 17.61
C VAL A 78 10.63 0.05 17.27
N ILE A 79 11.69 -0.49 17.87
CA ILE A 79 12.24 -1.80 17.53
C ILE A 79 11.32 -2.94 17.99
N GLY A 80 10.87 -3.76 17.05
CA GLY A 80 10.19 -5.05 17.27
C GLY A 80 11.13 -6.22 16.99
N THR A 81 11.90 -6.14 15.92
CA THR A 81 12.85 -7.19 15.50
C THR A 81 14.23 -6.59 15.24
N ASN A 82 15.27 -7.18 15.82
CA ASN A 82 16.64 -6.78 15.53
C ASN A 82 17.01 -7.15 14.09
N TRP A 83 17.47 -6.16 13.33
CA TRP A 83 18.03 -6.31 12.01
C TRP A 83 19.35 -5.53 11.90
N SER A 84 20.43 -6.21 11.53
CA SER A 84 21.79 -5.64 11.44
C SER A 84 22.55 -6.04 10.18
N SER A 85 21.88 -6.68 9.21
CA SER A 85 22.45 -6.95 7.90
C SER A 85 22.32 -5.75 6.96
N ARG A 86 23.04 -5.76 5.84
CA ARG A 86 23.03 -4.66 4.88
C ARG A 86 21.66 -4.42 4.22
N GLU A 87 20.90 -5.48 4.03
CA GLU A 87 19.60 -5.42 3.33
C GLU A 87 18.59 -6.29 4.05
N ILE A 88 17.32 -5.90 3.94
CA ILE A 88 16.18 -6.67 4.41
C ILE A 88 15.03 -6.56 3.41
N TRP A 89 14.33 -7.64 3.22
CA TRP A 89 13.05 -7.73 2.51
C TRP A 89 12.00 -8.14 3.51
N ILE A 90 10.94 -7.34 3.62
CA ILE A 90 9.81 -7.59 4.53
C ILE A 90 8.51 -7.61 3.75
N ARG A 91 7.57 -8.46 4.17
CA ARG A 91 6.27 -8.61 3.53
C ARG A 91 5.19 -8.81 4.58
N ARG A 92 4.04 -8.22 4.33
CA ARG A 92 2.85 -8.47 5.14
C ARG A 92 1.59 -8.36 4.31
N SER A 93 0.68 -9.31 4.47
CA SER A 93 -0.67 -9.23 3.91
C SER A 93 -1.63 -8.56 4.88
N PHE A 94 -2.59 -7.82 4.32
CA PHE A 94 -3.71 -7.21 5.02
C PHE A 94 -4.99 -7.32 4.18
N ARG A 95 -6.16 -7.02 4.75
CA ARG A 95 -7.44 -7.08 4.04
C ARG A 95 -8.04 -5.69 3.92
N LEU A 96 -8.65 -5.46 2.76
CA LEU A 96 -9.54 -4.33 2.52
C LEU A 96 -10.96 -4.86 2.31
N GLU A 97 -11.92 -4.33 3.01
CA GLU A 97 -13.34 -4.67 2.83
C GLU A 97 -13.92 -4.00 1.57
N ALA A 98 -13.38 -2.84 1.21
CA ALA A 98 -13.73 -2.11 -0.01
C ALA A 98 -12.48 -1.41 -0.56
N ILE A 99 -12.53 -0.94 -1.82
CA ILE A 99 -11.47 -0.09 -2.38
C ILE A 99 -11.54 1.29 -1.69
N PRO A 100 -10.47 1.76 -1.05
CA PRO A 100 -10.47 3.05 -0.37
C PRO A 100 -10.37 4.22 -1.36
N SER A 101 -10.95 5.37 -0.99
CA SER A 101 -10.79 6.61 -1.75
C SER A 101 -9.48 7.34 -1.45
N LYS A 102 -8.87 7.04 -0.30
CA LYS A 102 -7.56 7.56 0.09
C LYS A 102 -6.74 6.50 0.78
N VAL A 103 -5.43 6.46 0.45
CA VAL A 103 -4.46 5.54 1.07
C VAL A 103 -3.24 6.34 1.51
N THR A 104 -2.91 6.23 2.79
CA THR A 104 -1.74 6.86 3.40
C THR A 104 -0.76 5.78 3.86
N LEU A 105 0.47 5.88 3.40
CA LEU A 105 1.61 5.10 3.88
C LEU A 105 2.24 5.84 5.07
N SER A 106 2.24 5.22 6.25
CA SER A 106 3.09 5.65 7.35
C SER A 106 4.40 4.90 7.25
N ILE A 107 5.53 5.58 7.17
CA ILE A 107 6.84 4.94 7.01
C ILE A 107 7.93 5.63 7.82
N HIS A 108 8.82 4.83 8.39
CA HIS A 108 10.10 5.28 8.93
C HIS A 108 11.20 4.37 8.39
N HIS A 109 12.15 4.96 7.69
CA HIS A 109 13.27 4.25 7.07
C HIS A 109 14.61 4.91 7.41
N ASP A 110 15.61 4.09 7.57
CA ASP A 110 17.01 4.42 7.75
C ASP A 110 17.83 3.24 7.19
N GLU A 111 18.26 3.23 5.90
CA GLU A 111 18.38 4.29 4.90
C GLU A 111 17.38 4.16 3.72
N ASP A 112 17.89 3.70 2.51
CA ASP A 112 17.08 3.62 1.29
C ASP A 112 15.98 2.58 1.40
N ALA A 113 14.77 2.90 0.93
CA ALA A 113 13.66 1.95 0.92
C ALA A 113 12.85 2.00 -0.39
N GLU A 114 12.42 0.84 -0.85
CA GLU A 114 11.47 0.64 -1.95
C GLU A 114 10.21 -0.03 -1.40
N VAL A 115 9.05 0.54 -1.68
CA VAL A 115 7.76 0.07 -1.17
C VAL A 115 6.88 -0.37 -2.33
N TYR A 116 6.36 -1.58 -2.24
CA TYR A 116 5.51 -2.21 -3.25
C TYR A 116 4.16 -2.58 -2.65
N LEU A 117 3.09 -2.36 -3.40
CA LEU A 117 1.76 -2.87 -3.10
C LEU A 117 1.31 -3.79 -4.23
N ASN A 118 0.96 -5.04 -3.90
CA ASN A 118 0.44 -6.05 -4.83
C ASN A 118 1.27 -6.23 -6.12
N GLY A 119 2.57 -5.98 -6.06
CA GLY A 119 3.48 -6.11 -7.19
C GLY A 119 3.92 -4.79 -7.82
N GLY A 120 3.18 -3.70 -7.64
CA GLY A 120 3.53 -2.37 -8.15
C GLY A 120 4.41 -1.59 -7.17
N LEU A 121 5.43 -0.90 -7.66
CA LEU A 121 6.23 0.06 -6.90
C LEU A 121 5.37 1.30 -6.62
N VAL A 122 5.18 1.65 -5.34
CA VAL A 122 4.30 2.76 -4.94
C VAL A 122 5.06 3.92 -4.29
N ALA A 123 6.25 3.65 -3.76
CA ALA A 123 7.13 4.69 -3.23
C ALA A 123 8.59 4.23 -3.21
N GLU A 124 9.50 5.17 -3.42
CA GLU A 124 10.95 4.99 -3.25
C GLU A 124 11.50 6.12 -2.40
N PHE A 125 12.39 5.78 -1.46
CA PHE A 125 13.00 6.72 -0.54
C PHE A 125 14.51 6.57 -0.58
N LYS A 126 15.23 7.68 -0.52
CA LYS A 126 16.69 7.73 -0.43
C LYS A 126 17.12 8.36 0.89
N GLY A 127 18.21 7.84 1.45
CA GLY A 127 18.76 8.30 2.71
C GLY A 127 17.86 7.93 3.90
N TYR A 128 17.93 8.72 4.95
CA TYR A 128 17.22 8.43 6.19
C TYR A 128 16.24 9.55 6.60
N ILE A 129 15.27 9.16 7.43
CA ILE A 129 14.40 10.09 8.16
C ILE A 129 14.47 9.74 9.65
N GLY A 130 14.38 10.75 10.52
CA GLY A 130 14.54 10.57 11.97
C GLY A 130 13.26 10.24 12.72
N ASP A 131 12.12 10.12 12.01
CA ASP A 131 10.79 9.80 12.57
C ASP A 131 9.87 9.35 11.45
N TYR A 132 8.69 8.81 11.81
CA TYR A 132 7.68 8.41 10.84
C TYR A 132 7.15 9.59 10.05
N LYS A 133 6.97 9.36 8.76
CA LYS A 133 6.28 10.26 7.83
C LYS A 133 5.05 9.59 7.26
N GLU A 134 4.02 10.39 7.05
CA GLU A 134 2.83 9.99 6.34
C GLU A 134 2.91 10.50 4.90
N VAL A 135 2.75 9.58 3.95
CA VAL A 135 2.86 9.83 2.52
C VAL A 135 1.55 9.42 1.88
N ASP A 136 0.89 10.34 1.18
CA ASP A 136 -0.27 10.02 0.36
C ASP A 136 0.20 9.24 -0.87
N ILE A 137 -0.27 7.99 -1.00
CA ILE A 137 0.04 7.10 -2.11
C ILE A 137 -1.22 6.72 -2.90
N THR A 138 -2.30 7.48 -2.74
CA THR A 138 -3.62 7.17 -3.33
C THR A 138 -3.55 6.96 -4.82
N GLU A 139 -2.90 7.86 -5.56
CA GLU A 139 -2.78 7.75 -7.01
C GLU A 139 -1.96 6.54 -7.43
N GLN A 140 -0.84 6.26 -6.72
CA GLN A 140 0.06 5.15 -7.02
C GLN A 140 -0.61 3.78 -6.79
N VAL A 141 -1.56 3.69 -5.87
CA VAL A 141 -2.21 2.43 -5.51
C VAL A 141 -3.59 2.26 -6.13
N ALA A 142 -4.15 3.28 -6.77
CA ALA A 142 -5.53 3.30 -7.27
C ALA A 142 -5.90 2.08 -8.15
N ALA A 143 -4.95 1.61 -8.97
CA ALA A 143 -5.14 0.44 -9.82
C ALA A 143 -4.57 -0.87 -9.23
N LEU A 144 -3.88 -0.79 -8.09
CA LEU A 144 -3.22 -1.93 -7.44
C LEU A 144 -4.05 -2.50 -6.28
N THR A 145 -4.81 -1.65 -5.58
CA THR A 145 -5.66 -2.09 -4.45
C THR A 145 -6.82 -2.95 -4.93
N GLN A 146 -7.13 -3.97 -4.14
CA GLN A 146 -8.27 -4.84 -4.39
C GLN A 146 -9.04 -5.15 -3.10
N THR A 147 -10.32 -5.43 -3.23
CA THR A 147 -11.11 -5.99 -2.11
C THR A 147 -10.54 -7.35 -1.72
N GLY A 148 -10.50 -7.62 -0.43
CA GLY A 148 -9.91 -8.83 0.12
C GLY A 148 -8.42 -8.67 0.42
N ARG A 149 -7.61 -9.67 0.05
CA ARG A 149 -6.19 -9.74 0.40
C ARG A 149 -5.35 -8.76 -0.43
N ASN A 150 -4.56 -7.95 0.25
CA ASN A 150 -3.50 -7.12 -0.33
C ASN A 150 -2.17 -7.45 0.35
N THR A 151 -1.05 -7.11 -0.27
CA THR A 151 0.28 -7.36 0.27
C THR A 151 1.16 -6.13 0.12
N LEU A 152 1.64 -5.62 1.25
CA LEU A 152 2.70 -4.63 1.31
C LEU A 152 4.04 -5.35 1.37
N ALA A 153 4.97 -4.99 0.48
CA ALA A 153 6.31 -5.57 0.42
C ALA A 153 7.34 -4.43 0.38
N ILE A 154 8.41 -4.53 1.17
CA ILE A 154 9.40 -3.47 1.30
C ILE A 154 10.80 -4.08 1.22
N HIS A 155 11.67 -3.44 0.45
CA HIS A 155 13.10 -3.65 0.49
C HIS A 155 13.75 -2.43 1.16
N CYS A 156 14.60 -2.66 2.14
CA CYS A 156 15.38 -1.60 2.76
C CYS A 156 16.87 -1.94 2.72
N ARG A 157 17.68 -0.94 2.37
CA ARG A 157 19.13 -1.07 2.23
C ARG A 157 19.85 -0.11 3.14
N GLN A 158 20.65 -0.64 4.07
CA GLN A 158 21.54 0.10 4.95
C GLN A 158 22.79 0.57 4.22
N THR A 159 23.16 1.84 4.36
CA THR A 159 24.36 2.44 3.79
C THR A 159 25.34 2.94 4.88
N GLY A 160 24.87 3.35 6.04
CA GLY A 160 25.69 3.79 7.17
C GLY A 160 24.87 4.36 8.31
N GLY A 161 25.42 4.42 9.51
CA GLY A 161 24.77 5.04 10.68
C GLY A 161 23.76 4.14 11.38
N GLY A 162 22.58 4.69 11.70
CA GLY A 162 21.43 3.98 12.24
C GLY A 162 20.89 2.97 11.25
N GLN A 163 19.89 2.19 11.66
CA GLN A 163 19.28 1.16 10.79
C GLN A 163 17.85 0.89 11.22
N PHE A 164 16.89 1.19 10.35
CA PHE A 164 15.48 0.97 10.68
C PHE A 164 14.60 0.91 9.43
N ILE A 165 13.60 0.05 9.48
CA ILE A 165 12.47 0.05 8.56
C ILE A 165 11.21 -0.40 9.28
N ASP A 166 10.16 0.38 9.15
CA ASP A 166 8.80 0.01 9.54
C ASP A 166 7.80 0.78 8.69
N ALA A 167 6.62 0.20 8.50
CA ALA A 167 5.55 0.85 7.76
C ALA A 167 4.17 0.38 8.20
N GLY A 168 3.18 1.26 7.95
CA GLY A 168 1.77 0.99 8.12
C GLY A 168 0.94 1.55 6.97
N ILE A 169 -0.29 1.07 6.83
CA ILE A 169 -1.27 1.58 5.86
C ILE A 169 -2.50 2.07 6.61
N GLN A 170 -2.86 3.31 6.35
CA GLN A 170 -4.13 3.90 6.75
C GLN A 170 -4.96 4.16 5.51
N VAL A 171 -6.28 3.93 5.61
CA VAL A 171 -7.23 4.17 4.53
C VAL A 171 -8.37 5.04 5.02
N ASP A 172 -8.90 5.87 4.14
CA ASP A 172 -10.07 6.69 4.40
C ASP A 172 -11.07 6.55 3.26
N GLY A 173 -12.36 6.57 3.60
CA GLY A 173 -13.47 6.53 2.66
C GLY A 173 -13.51 5.25 1.80
N VAL A 174 -14.42 5.25 0.84
CA VAL A 174 -14.60 4.17 -0.15
C VAL A 174 -14.56 4.78 -1.53
N ASP A 175 -13.84 4.15 -2.47
CA ASP A 175 -13.93 4.51 -3.89
C ASP A 175 -15.31 4.13 -4.42
N LEU A 176 -16.18 5.12 -4.48
CA LEU A 176 -17.56 4.96 -4.90
C LEU A 176 -17.67 4.38 -6.31
N VAL A 177 -16.78 4.76 -7.21
CA VAL A 177 -16.76 4.25 -8.60
C VAL A 177 -16.45 2.77 -8.64
N SER A 178 -15.46 2.31 -7.90
CA SER A 178 -15.13 0.89 -7.79
C SER A 178 -16.27 0.09 -7.16
N ARG A 179 -16.91 0.62 -6.12
CA ARG A 179 -18.07 0.00 -5.48
C ARG A 179 -19.23 -0.12 -6.45
N LEU A 180 -19.64 0.99 -7.08
CA LEU A 180 -20.76 1.03 -8.01
C LEU A 180 -20.50 0.16 -9.26
N SER A 181 -19.25 0.12 -9.73
CA SER A 181 -18.88 -0.75 -10.86
C SER A 181 -18.97 -2.24 -10.51
N ALA A 182 -18.63 -2.60 -9.27
CA ALA A 182 -18.74 -3.98 -8.81
C ALA A 182 -20.20 -4.42 -8.61
N GLU A 183 -21.06 -3.50 -8.14
CA GLU A 183 -22.45 -3.80 -7.79
C GLU A 183 -23.40 -3.64 -8.98
N TYR A 184 -23.22 -2.64 -9.82
CA TYR A 184 -24.13 -2.26 -10.90
C TYR A 184 -23.45 -2.22 -12.29
N GLY A 185 -22.16 -2.57 -12.37
CA GLY A 185 -21.37 -2.37 -13.58
C GLY A 185 -21.91 -3.13 -14.80
N GLU A 186 -22.36 -4.35 -14.63
CA GLU A 186 -22.95 -5.16 -15.71
C GLU A 186 -24.25 -4.54 -16.22
N GLU A 187 -25.12 -4.07 -15.31
CA GLU A 187 -26.41 -3.47 -15.64
C GLU A 187 -26.27 -2.10 -16.32
N ILE A 188 -25.28 -1.29 -15.92
CA ILE A 188 -25.08 0.08 -16.41
C ILE A 188 -24.19 0.13 -17.65
N LEU A 189 -23.12 -0.65 -17.68
CA LEU A 189 -22.11 -0.63 -18.74
C LEU A 189 -22.29 -1.76 -19.74
N GLY A 190 -23.07 -2.79 -19.40
CA GLY A 190 -23.14 -4.06 -20.12
C GLY A 190 -21.82 -4.85 -19.97
N ASP A 191 -21.81 -6.10 -20.41
CA ASP A 191 -20.64 -6.99 -20.31
C ASP A 191 -19.39 -6.40 -20.98
N GLU A 192 -19.54 -5.87 -22.19
CA GLU A 192 -18.42 -5.28 -22.95
C GLU A 192 -17.87 -4.02 -22.28
N GLY A 193 -18.75 -3.16 -21.75
CA GLY A 193 -18.37 -1.93 -21.06
C GLY A 193 -17.66 -2.21 -19.74
N LEU A 194 -18.13 -3.18 -18.97
CA LEU A 194 -17.53 -3.59 -17.72
C LEU A 194 -16.15 -4.22 -17.95
N GLN A 195 -16.02 -5.11 -18.95
CA GLN A 195 -14.74 -5.70 -19.34
C GLN A 195 -13.74 -4.63 -19.80
N SER A 196 -14.20 -3.64 -20.61
CA SER A 196 -13.36 -2.53 -21.05
C SER A 196 -12.88 -1.67 -19.89
N TYR A 197 -13.73 -1.39 -18.90
CA TYR A 197 -13.37 -0.66 -17.68
C TYR A 197 -12.32 -1.42 -16.87
N GLN A 198 -12.52 -2.72 -16.68
CA GLN A 198 -11.56 -3.57 -15.94
C GLN A 198 -10.20 -3.65 -16.65
N ALA A 199 -10.22 -3.80 -17.99
CA ALA A 199 -9.00 -3.81 -18.80
C ALA A 199 -8.23 -2.50 -18.71
N LEU A 200 -8.91 -1.34 -18.78
CA LEU A 200 -8.28 -0.03 -18.61
C LEU A 200 -7.68 0.18 -17.21
N ARG A 201 -8.34 -0.33 -16.18
CA ARG A 201 -7.77 -0.30 -14.82
C ARG A 201 -6.51 -1.15 -14.72
N GLN A 202 -6.50 -2.32 -15.33
CA GLN A 202 -5.32 -3.18 -15.37
C GLN A 202 -4.19 -2.54 -16.17
N GLU A 203 -4.47 -1.96 -17.33
CA GLU A 203 -3.48 -1.23 -18.16
C GLU A 203 -2.88 -0.05 -17.39
N LEU A 204 -3.71 0.69 -16.64
CA LEU A 204 -3.24 1.77 -15.77
C LEU A 204 -2.32 1.23 -14.66
N ALA A 205 -2.68 0.11 -14.03
CA ALA A 205 -1.83 -0.53 -13.01
C ALA A 205 -0.46 -0.94 -13.58
N GLU A 206 -0.47 -1.56 -14.76
CA GLU A 206 0.75 -1.96 -15.46
C GLU A 206 1.60 -0.75 -15.88
N SER A 207 0.95 0.35 -16.31
CA SER A 207 1.62 1.59 -16.67
C SER A 207 2.28 2.26 -15.45
N LEU A 208 1.58 2.29 -14.31
CA LEU A 208 2.10 2.85 -13.06
C LEU A 208 3.25 1.99 -12.49
N SER A 209 3.20 0.67 -12.66
CA SER A 209 4.29 -0.22 -12.24
C SER A 209 5.54 -0.09 -13.10
N ASN A 210 5.42 0.42 -14.33
CA ASN A 210 6.50 0.60 -15.30
C ASN A 210 6.99 2.06 -15.42
N VAL A 211 6.51 2.99 -14.58
CA VAL A 211 7.01 4.38 -14.58
C VAL A 211 8.48 4.36 -14.17
N PRO A 212 9.40 4.82 -15.05
CA PRO A 212 10.80 4.98 -14.68
C PRO A 212 10.91 6.01 -13.55
N GLU A 213 11.78 5.71 -12.59
CA GLU A 213 12.11 6.52 -11.42
C GLU A 213 12.01 8.03 -11.69
N LEU A 214 10.99 8.69 -11.15
CA LEU A 214 11.03 10.13 -10.98
C LEU A 214 11.82 10.40 -9.70
N PRO A 215 13.00 11.06 -9.77
CA PRO A 215 13.71 11.46 -8.57
C PRO A 215 12.82 12.43 -7.80
N VAL A 216 12.33 12.02 -6.66
CA VAL A 216 11.70 12.93 -5.72
C VAL A 216 12.83 13.72 -5.06
N ASP A 217 13.21 14.82 -5.70
CA ASP A 217 14.11 15.82 -5.12
C ASP A 217 13.37 16.49 -3.95
N PHE A 218 13.53 15.93 -2.75
CA PHE A 218 13.24 16.65 -1.54
C PHE A 218 14.37 17.66 -1.34
N ALA A 219 14.20 18.87 -1.90
CA ALA A 219 15.02 20.01 -1.53
C ALA A 219 14.97 20.14 -0.01
N MET A 220 16.11 19.94 0.66
CA MET A 220 16.28 20.29 2.06
C MET A 220 16.05 21.79 2.16
N ALA A 221 14.92 22.19 2.75
CA ALA A 221 14.76 23.56 3.23
C ALA A 221 15.67 23.70 4.45
N VAL A 222 16.66 24.57 4.29
CA VAL A 222 17.57 25.06 5.34
C VAL A 222 16.77 25.90 6.33
#